data_e6c9524dab07a0671f42bc91f817cbad
#
_entry.id   e6c9524dab07a0671f42bc91f817cbad
#
_cell.length_a   1.000
_cell.length_b   1.000
_cell.length_c   1.000
_cell.angle_alpha   90.00
_cell.angle_beta   90.00
_cell.angle_gamma   90.00
#
_symmetry.space_group_name_H-M   'P 1'
#
loop_
_entity.id
_entity.type
_entity.pdbx_description
1 polymer ?
#
loop_
_entity_poly.entity_id
_entity_poly.type
_entity_poly.pdbx_seq_one_letter_code
_entity_poly.pdbx_strand_id
1 'polypeptide(L)'
;MPSILAVDDSASMRQMVSFTLKGAGYHVIEAADGQEALDKARGARVDLVLTDQNMPGMDGIALVRMLRGLPSYAGTPILILTTESSDEMKARGRAAGATGWLVKPFDPGKLIEVIQRVIG
;
A
#
# COMPACT_ATOMS: atom_id res chain seq x y z
N MET A 1 -8.52 -12.07 -11.10
CA MET A 1 -8.57 -10.64 -10.74
C MET A 1 -7.72 -10.41 -9.49
N PRO A 2 -6.60 -9.69 -9.61
CA PRO A 2 -5.74 -9.45 -8.45
C PRO A 2 -6.44 -8.60 -7.38
N SER A 3 -6.12 -8.87 -6.13
CA SER A 3 -6.66 -8.15 -4.96
C SER A 3 -5.61 -7.22 -4.40
N ILE A 4 -6.01 -6.00 -4.07
CA ILE A 4 -5.14 -4.97 -3.52
C ILE A 4 -5.70 -4.50 -2.18
N LEU A 5 -4.85 -4.45 -1.17
CA LEU A 5 -5.19 -3.87 0.12
C LEU A 5 -4.76 -2.40 0.10
N ALA A 6 -5.73 -1.49 0.14
CA ALA A 6 -5.49 -0.05 0.10
C ALA A 6 -5.66 0.52 1.51
N VAL A 7 -4.60 1.12 2.03
CA VAL A 7 -4.54 1.62 3.41
C VAL A 7 -4.29 3.11 3.42
N ASP A 8 -5.23 3.88 3.97
CA ASP A 8 -5.10 5.32 4.12
C ASP A 8 -6.07 5.78 5.21
N ASP A 9 -5.60 6.61 6.13
CA ASP A 9 -6.45 7.13 7.20
C ASP A 9 -7.42 8.22 6.72
N SER A 10 -7.14 8.83 5.56
CA SER A 10 -8.05 9.76 4.90
C SER A 10 -9.12 9.00 4.11
N ALA A 11 -10.37 9.10 4.54
CA ALA A 11 -11.47 8.41 3.87
C ALA A 11 -11.61 8.87 2.41
N SER A 12 -11.48 10.18 2.15
CA SER A 12 -11.61 10.70 0.79
C SER A 12 -10.48 10.22 -0.11
N MET A 13 -9.25 10.22 0.37
CA MET A 13 -8.12 9.72 -0.40
C MET A 13 -8.23 8.22 -0.65
N ARG A 14 -8.64 7.46 0.37
CA ARG A 14 -8.84 6.02 0.24
C ARG A 14 -9.89 5.71 -0.81
N GLN A 15 -10.97 6.49 -0.86
CA GLN A 15 -12.02 6.33 -1.87
C GLN A 15 -11.50 6.63 -3.27
N MET A 16 -10.68 7.67 -3.43
CA MET A 16 -10.08 8.01 -4.73
C MET A 16 -9.17 6.89 -5.22
N VAL A 17 -8.33 6.37 -4.36
CA VAL A 17 -7.43 5.26 -4.69
C VAL A 17 -8.25 4.03 -5.05
N SER A 18 -9.24 3.69 -4.24
CA SER A 18 -10.10 2.54 -4.47
C SER A 18 -10.83 2.64 -5.80
N PHE A 19 -11.37 3.81 -6.11
CA PHE A 19 -12.06 4.06 -7.38
C PHE A 19 -11.13 3.83 -8.56
N THR A 20 -9.91 4.37 -8.48
CA THR A 20 -8.90 4.22 -9.53
C THR A 20 -8.55 2.73 -9.75
N LEU A 21 -8.32 2.00 -8.66
CA LEU A 21 -7.94 0.59 -8.75
C LEU A 21 -9.08 -0.28 -9.28
N LYS A 22 -10.31 -0.06 -8.81
CA LYS A 22 -11.48 -0.78 -9.30
C LYS A 22 -11.72 -0.52 -10.77
N GLY A 23 -11.52 0.73 -11.20
CA GLY A 23 -11.64 1.11 -12.60
C GLY A 23 -10.66 0.38 -13.51
N ALA A 24 -9.54 -0.06 -12.96
CA ALA A 24 -8.53 -0.82 -13.70
C ALA A 24 -8.75 -2.34 -13.60
N GLY A 25 -9.81 -2.78 -12.94
CA GLY A 25 -10.16 -4.21 -12.87
C GLY A 25 -9.65 -4.94 -11.63
N TYR A 26 -9.11 -4.21 -10.64
CA TYR A 26 -8.64 -4.85 -9.41
C TYR A 26 -9.76 -4.98 -8.37
N HIS A 27 -9.69 -6.04 -7.58
CA HIS A 27 -10.49 -6.17 -6.37
C HIS A 27 -9.78 -5.39 -5.26
N VAL A 28 -10.53 -4.58 -4.51
CA VAL A 28 -9.92 -3.71 -3.48
C VAL A 28 -10.50 -4.01 -2.11
N ILE A 29 -9.60 -4.21 -1.14
CA ILE A 29 -9.92 -4.29 0.28
C ILE A 29 -9.37 -3.00 0.90
N GLU A 30 -10.18 -2.30 1.68
CA GLU A 30 -9.78 -1.02 2.28
C GLU A 30 -9.50 -1.16 3.76
N ALA A 31 -8.54 -0.39 4.26
CA ALA A 31 -8.25 -0.28 5.68
C ALA A 31 -7.94 1.18 6.03
N ALA A 32 -8.40 1.61 7.19
CA ALA A 32 -8.26 3.01 7.61
C ALA A 32 -6.99 3.27 8.44
N ASP A 33 -6.32 2.22 8.90
CA ASP A 33 -5.10 2.33 9.68
C ASP A 33 -4.26 1.05 9.57
N GLY A 34 -3.05 1.10 10.13
CA GLY A 34 -2.12 -0.01 10.02
C GLY A 34 -2.59 -1.28 10.72
N GLN A 35 -3.24 -1.15 11.87
CA GLN A 35 -3.73 -2.31 12.62
C GLN A 35 -4.86 -3.00 11.87
N GLU A 36 -5.81 -2.24 11.34
CA GLU A 36 -6.88 -2.80 10.53
C GLU A 36 -6.32 -3.49 9.28
N ALA A 37 -5.32 -2.86 8.64
CA ALA A 37 -4.66 -3.44 7.47
C ALA A 37 -4.02 -4.79 7.81
N LEU A 38 -3.32 -4.85 8.93
CA LEU A 38 -2.65 -6.08 9.37
C LEU A 38 -3.67 -7.18 9.66
N ASP A 39 -4.76 -6.84 10.33
CA ASP A 39 -5.82 -7.81 10.64
C ASP A 39 -6.46 -8.35 9.36
N LYS A 40 -6.73 -7.47 8.40
CA LYS A 40 -7.32 -7.89 7.11
C LYS A 40 -6.34 -8.71 6.28
N ALA A 41 -5.05 -8.37 6.33
CA ALA A 41 -4.01 -9.13 5.63
C ALA A 41 -3.88 -10.55 6.17
N ARG A 42 -4.07 -10.74 7.47
CA ARG A 42 -4.05 -12.08 8.08
C ARG A 42 -5.26 -12.91 7.69
N GLY A 43 -6.41 -12.26 7.49
CA GLY A 43 -7.67 -12.95 7.20
C GLY A 43 -7.96 -13.14 5.71
N ALA A 44 -7.19 -12.51 4.83
CA ALA A 44 -7.42 -12.57 3.39
C ALA A 44 -6.08 -12.54 2.68
N ARG A 45 -6.03 -13.13 1.48
CA ARG A 45 -4.84 -13.07 0.65
C ARG A 45 -4.97 -11.92 -0.33
N VAL A 46 -3.96 -11.03 -0.36
CA VAL A 46 -3.90 -9.96 -1.35
C VAL A 46 -2.63 -10.08 -2.17
N ASP A 47 -2.68 -9.55 -3.38
CA ASP A 47 -1.58 -9.62 -4.34
C ASP A 47 -0.66 -8.41 -4.26
N LEU A 48 -1.12 -7.32 -3.65
CA LEU A 48 -0.36 -6.11 -3.49
C LEU A 48 -0.94 -5.31 -2.33
N VAL A 49 -0.07 -4.64 -1.56
CA VAL A 49 -0.47 -3.69 -0.52
C VAL A 49 -0.04 -2.29 -0.96
N LEU A 50 -0.97 -1.35 -0.90
CA LEU A 50 -0.72 0.07 -1.18
C LEU A 50 -1.08 0.86 0.07
N THR A 51 -0.11 1.46 0.73
CA THR A 51 -0.32 2.13 2.01
C THR A 51 0.22 3.55 2.03
N ASP A 52 -0.48 4.45 2.75
CA ASP A 52 0.09 5.74 3.11
C ASP A 52 1.16 5.54 4.17
N GLN A 53 2.06 6.52 4.31
CA GLN A 53 3.08 6.54 5.36
C GLN A 53 2.56 7.18 6.64
N ASN A 54 1.91 8.35 6.50
CA ASN A 54 1.53 9.15 7.67
C ASN A 54 0.14 8.73 8.18
N MET A 55 0.13 7.84 9.16
CA MET A 55 -1.10 7.35 9.79
C MET A 55 -0.90 7.32 11.30
N PRO A 56 -1.96 7.63 12.08
CA PRO A 56 -1.87 7.54 13.54
C PRO A 56 -1.57 6.11 14.00
N GLY A 57 -0.79 5.99 15.06
CA GLY A 57 -0.41 4.70 15.61
C GLY A 57 0.65 4.03 14.76
N MET A 58 0.27 3.00 14.00
CA MET A 58 1.19 2.29 13.13
C MET A 58 1.29 3.02 11.79
N ASP A 59 2.47 3.58 11.45
CA ASP A 59 2.67 4.23 10.16
C ASP A 59 2.95 3.20 9.07
N GLY A 60 3.10 3.69 7.81
CA GLY A 60 3.29 2.80 6.66
C GLY A 60 4.56 1.96 6.77
N ILE A 61 5.66 2.56 7.19
CA ILE A 61 6.93 1.83 7.35
C ILE A 61 6.81 0.73 8.40
N ALA A 62 6.14 1.03 9.53
CA ALA A 62 5.89 0.03 10.57
C ALA A 62 5.01 -1.10 10.04
N LEU A 63 3.98 -0.75 9.26
CA LEU A 63 3.10 -1.76 8.63
C LEU A 63 3.90 -2.66 7.69
N VAL A 64 4.80 -2.09 6.88
CA VAL A 64 5.65 -2.88 5.98
C VAL A 64 6.46 -3.89 6.78
N ARG A 65 7.09 -3.46 7.87
CA ARG A 65 7.88 -4.36 8.72
C ARG A 65 7.03 -5.50 9.28
N MET A 66 5.82 -5.19 9.75
CA MET A 66 4.93 -6.20 10.29
C MET A 66 4.48 -7.20 9.23
N LEU A 67 4.15 -6.71 8.04
CA LEU A 67 3.75 -7.57 6.92
C LEU A 67 4.90 -8.47 6.49
N ARG A 68 6.13 -7.95 6.42
CA ARG A 68 7.30 -8.76 6.04
C ARG A 68 7.60 -9.85 7.07
N GLY A 69 7.14 -9.69 8.30
CA GLY A 69 7.24 -10.73 9.32
C GLY A 69 6.21 -11.86 9.15
N LEU A 70 5.21 -11.70 8.29
CA LEU A 70 4.23 -12.74 7.99
C LEU A 70 4.73 -13.56 6.79
N PRO A 71 4.91 -14.88 6.94
CA PRO A 71 5.45 -15.70 5.84
C PRO A 71 4.67 -15.59 4.53
N SER A 72 3.34 -15.46 4.61
CA SER A 72 2.51 -15.34 3.42
C SER A 72 2.69 -14.01 2.67
N TYR A 73 3.32 -13.02 3.27
CA TYR A 73 3.57 -11.72 2.65
C TYR A 73 5.05 -11.44 2.35
N ALA A 74 5.91 -12.43 2.50
CA ALA A 74 7.34 -12.25 2.27
C ALA A 74 7.66 -11.78 0.85
N GLY A 75 6.91 -12.25 -0.14
CA GLY A 75 7.11 -11.89 -1.56
C GLY A 75 6.06 -10.96 -2.13
N THR A 76 5.08 -10.52 -1.35
CA THR A 76 4.00 -9.66 -1.84
C THR A 76 4.52 -8.24 -2.06
N PRO A 77 4.28 -7.63 -3.25
CA PRO A 77 4.66 -6.23 -3.45
C PRO A 77 3.94 -5.31 -2.47
N ILE A 78 4.69 -4.39 -1.87
CA ILE A 78 4.16 -3.38 -0.97
C ILE A 78 4.66 -2.03 -1.45
N LEU A 79 3.71 -1.16 -1.83
CA LEU A 79 4.00 0.19 -2.30
C LEU A 79 3.52 1.19 -1.25
N ILE A 80 4.33 2.22 -1.01
CA ILE A 80 3.94 3.35 -0.16
C ILE A 80 3.54 4.50 -1.07
N LEU A 81 2.34 5.05 -0.85
CA LEU A 81 1.81 6.20 -1.60
C LEU A 81 1.51 7.31 -0.60
N THR A 82 2.33 8.36 -0.58
CA THR A 82 2.28 9.36 0.47
C THR A 82 2.77 10.72 0.00
N THR A 83 2.47 11.78 0.77
CA THR A 83 3.01 13.11 0.53
C THR A 83 4.47 13.25 0.98
N GLU A 84 4.97 12.31 1.80
CA GLU A 84 6.36 12.28 2.23
C GLU A 84 7.28 11.98 1.05
N SER A 85 8.28 12.84 0.82
CA SER A 85 9.15 12.69 -0.36
C SER A 85 10.65 12.78 -0.06
N SER A 86 11.03 12.83 1.23
CA SER A 86 12.45 12.92 1.58
C SER A 86 13.20 11.64 1.23
N ASP A 87 14.46 11.79 0.85
CA ASP A 87 15.32 10.64 0.52
C ASP A 87 15.53 9.75 1.75
N GLU A 88 15.61 10.35 2.93
CA GLU A 88 15.72 9.61 4.19
C GLU A 88 14.53 8.70 4.42
N MET A 89 13.32 9.21 4.23
CA MET A 89 12.10 8.41 4.40
C MET A 89 12.00 7.30 3.37
N LYS A 90 12.35 7.60 2.12
CA LYS A 90 12.37 6.59 1.06
C LYS A 90 13.37 5.46 1.39
N ALA A 91 14.54 5.82 1.90
CA ALA A 91 15.56 4.84 2.30
C ALA A 91 15.07 3.98 3.47
N ARG A 92 14.38 4.58 4.44
CA ARG A 92 13.80 3.84 5.56
C ARG A 92 12.72 2.87 5.09
N GLY A 93 11.88 3.30 4.15
CA GLY A 93 10.85 2.43 3.57
C GLY A 93 11.46 1.23 2.86
N ARG A 94 12.51 1.47 2.08
CA ARG A 94 13.22 0.40 1.39
C ARG A 94 13.87 -0.57 2.38
N ALA A 95 14.50 -0.04 3.42
CA ALA A 95 15.14 -0.86 4.46
C ALA A 95 14.12 -1.72 5.21
N ALA A 96 12.89 -1.25 5.37
CA ALA A 96 11.81 -2.01 6.00
C ALA A 96 11.26 -3.11 5.09
N GLY A 97 11.52 -3.05 3.78
CA GLY A 97 11.08 -4.05 2.82
C GLY A 97 10.02 -3.56 1.83
N ALA A 98 9.78 -2.24 1.73
CA ALA A 98 8.85 -1.72 0.74
C ALA A 98 9.41 -1.95 -0.68
N THR A 99 8.51 -2.32 -1.59
CA THR A 99 8.85 -2.55 -2.99
C THR A 99 9.06 -1.23 -3.74
N GLY A 100 8.30 -0.20 -3.39
CA GLY A 100 8.40 1.10 -4.03
C GLY A 100 7.80 2.20 -3.19
N TRP A 101 8.08 3.44 -3.60
CA TRP A 101 7.63 4.66 -2.92
C TRP A 101 7.10 5.63 -3.95
N LEU A 102 5.83 6.02 -3.83
CA LEU A 102 5.14 6.93 -4.73
C LEU A 102 4.71 8.17 -3.97
N VAL A 103 4.82 9.34 -4.60
CA VAL A 103 4.50 10.61 -3.95
C VAL A 103 3.16 11.14 -4.46
N LYS A 104 2.30 11.57 -3.52
CA LYS A 104 1.03 12.25 -3.82
C LYS A 104 1.29 13.71 -4.21
N PRO A 105 0.46 14.32 -5.05
CA PRO A 105 -0.71 13.73 -5.70
C PRO A 105 -0.30 12.72 -6.76
N PHE A 106 -1.09 11.67 -6.92
CA PHE A 106 -0.78 10.63 -7.88
C PHE A 106 -1.50 10.85 -9.21
N ASP A 107 -0.84 10.42 -10.28
CA ASP A 107 -1.46 10.32 -11.60
C ASP A 107 -2.09 8.93 -11.70
N PRO A 108 -3.42 8.81 -11.92
CA PRO A 108 -4.06 7.50 -11.95
C PRO A 108 -3.44 6.54 -12.96
N GLY A 109 -3.10 7.02 -14.16
CA GLY A 109 -2.49 6.17 -15.19
C GLY A 109 -1.13 5.66 -14.77
N LYS A 110 -0.31 6.51 -14.15
CA LYS A 110 1.02 6.11 -13.68
C LYS A 110 0.93 5.15 -12.50
N LEU A 111 -0.02 5.36 -11.61
CA LEU A 111 -0.23 4.44 -10.49
C LEU A 111 -0.56 3.04 -10.99
N ILE A 112 -1.49 2.94 -11.94
CA ILE A 112 -1.87 1.64 -12.52
C ILE A 112 -0.68 1.00 -13.24
N GLU A 113 0.10 1.80 -13.97
CA GLU A 113 1.28 1.32 -14.68
C GLU A 113 2.30 0.70 -13.72
N VAL A 114 2.58 1.36 -12.60
CA VAL A 114 3.49 0.84 -11.58
C VAL A 114 2.95 -0.45 -10.97
N ILE A 115 1.65 -0.48 -10.65
CA ILE A 115 1.02 -1.67 -10.08
C ILE A 115 1.11 -2.84 -11.04
N GLN A 116 0.79 -2.64 -12.31
CA GLN A 116 0.89 -3.69 -13.33
C GLN A 116 2.31 -4.23 -13.44
N ARG A 117 3.30 -3.36 -13.34
CA ARG A 117 4.70 -3.74 -13.42
C ARG A 117 5.14 -4.63 -12.26
N VAL A 118 4.69 -4.33 -11.05
CA VAL A 118 5.12 -5.09 -9.86
C VAL A 118 4.28 -6.33 -9.59
N ILE A 119 3.04 -6.36 -9.99
CA ILE A 119 2.19 -7.57 -9.91
C ILE A 119 2.60 -8.55 -11.01
N GLY A 120 2.97 -8.01 -12.11
CA GLY A 120 3.50 -8.76 -13.20
C GLY A 120 2.65 -9.41 -14.10
#